data_a3879296ec5ae205d66e63fdff4e5a47
#
_entry.id   a3879296ec5ae205d66e63fdff4e5a47
#
_cell.length_a   1.000
_cell.length_b   1.000
_cell.length_c   1.000
_cell.angle_alpha   90.00
_cell.angle_beta   90.00
_cell.angle_gamma   90.00
#
_symmetry.space_group_name_H-M   'P 1'
#
loop_
_entity.id
_entity.type
_entity.pdbx_description
1 polymer ?
#
loop_
_entity_poly.entity_id
_entity_poly.type
_entity_poly.pdbx_seq_one_letter_code
_entity_poly.pdbx_strand_id
1 'polypeptide(L)'
;MSYVEKKINLNKEFFKGLWQQNPIFVQVLGMCPTLAVTTKALFGFSMGMATTVVLISSSITVSIIRKLVPPQVRIATFTVIIATFVTCADYFLKANFYAISKELGPYVPLIVVNCIILGRQEAFASKNGVFASFIDALGMGLGFSLVLVLLGSIRELLGFGTIFAFPILGEGFERWVIMVLPAGAFITLGFLIGLFNCINQRIKTKAAPCGTCGKKCS
;
A
#
# COMPACT_ATOMS: atom_id res chain seq x y z
N MET A 1 -26.02 12.42 16.32
CA MET A 1 -24.95 13.11 15.56
C MET A 1 -25.21 12.84 14.10
N SER A 2 -25.68 13.84 13.36
CA SER A 2 -26.04 13.73 11.95
C SER A 2 -24.80 13.56 11.10
N TYR A 3 -24.66 12.40 10.50
CA TYR A 3 -23.65 12.13 9.47
C TYR A 3 -24.01 12.97 8.23
N VAL A 4 -23.24 14.03 8.01
CA VAL A 4 -23.25 14.77 6.76
C VAL A 4 -22.71 13.83 5.68
N GLU A 5 -23.58 13.29 4.85
CA GLU A 5 -23.21 12.67 3.57
C GLU A 5 -22.58 13.74 2.68
N LYS A 6 -21.28 13.95 2.85
CA LYS A 6 -20.51 14.80 1.97
C LYS A 6 -20.53 14.11 0.60
N LYS A 7 -21.12 14.76 -0.41
CA LYS A 7 -21.03 14.30 -1.81
C LYS A 7 -19.56 14.13 -2.18
N ILE A 8 -19.07 12.89 -2.08
CA ILE A 8 -17.69 12.52 -2.38
C ILE A 8 -17.62 12.36 -3.90
N ASN A 9 -16.84 13.21 -4.56
CA ASN A 9 -16.53 13.02 -5.98
C ASN A 9 -15.64 11.77 -6.13
N LEU A 10 -16.25 10.66 -6.53
CA LEU A 10 -15.65 9.34 -6.60
C LEU A 10 -14.33 9.30 -7.37
N ASN A 11 -14.27 9.95 -8.53
CA ASN A 11 -13.07 10.02 -9.35
C ASN A 11 -11.93 10.75 -8.63
N LYS A 12 -12.25 11.75 -7.82
CA LYS A 12 -11.27 12.52 -7.07
C LYS A 12 -10.67 11.72 -5.91
N GLU A 13 -11.47 10.89 -5.24
CA GLU A 13 -10.99 10.01 -4.16
C GLU A 13 -10.11 8.89 -4.71
N PHE A 14 -10.44 8.30 -5.86
CA PHE A 14 -9.62 7.29 -6.51
C PHE A 14 -8.22 7.82 -6.88
N PHE A 15 -8.14 8.95 -7.60
CA PHE A 15 -6.86 9.56 -7.96
C PHE A 15 -6.08 10.09 -6.76
N LYS A 16 -6.78 10.51 -5.71
CA LYS A 16 -6.18 10.95 -4.46
C LYS A 16 -5.44 9.81 -3.77
N GLY A 17 -6.02 8.60 -3.73
CA GLY A 17 -5.36 7.40 -3.19
C GLY A 17 -4.12 6.98 -3.99
N LEU A 18 -4.18 7.12 -5.31
CA LEU A 18 -3.11 6.69 -6.20
C LEU A 18 -1.87 7.60 -6.16
N TRP A 19 -2.06 8.93 -6.11
CA TRP A 19 -0.99 9.93 -6.24
C TRP A 19 -0.83 10.84 -5.03
N GLN A 20 -1.89 11.57 -4.66
CA GLN A 20 -1.81 12.61 -3.64
C GLN A 20 -1.70 12.08 -2.21
N GLN A 21 -2.30 10.92 -1.93
CA GLN A 21 -2.27 10.23 -0.64
C GLN A 21 -1.74 8.81 -0.77
N ASN A 22 -0.72 8.62 -1.62
CA ASN A 22 -0.09 7.32 -1.76
C ASN A 22 0.29 6.77 -0.38
N PRO A 23 -0.11 5.53 -0.03
CA PRO A 23 0.08 5.01 1.31
C PRO A 23 1.56 4.92 1.72
N ILE A 24 2.45 4.57 0.80
CA ILE A 24 3.88 4.41 1.11
C ILE A 24 4.62 5.74 1.05
N PHE A 25 4.44 6.53 -0.03
CA PHE A 25 5.24 7.75 -0.25
C PHE A 25 4.81 8.94 0.60
N VAL A 26 3.51 9.04 0.92
CA VAL A 26 2.96 10.19 1.63
C VAL A 26 2.59 9.86 3.08
N GLN A 27 1.94 8.70 3.30
CA GLN A 27 1.50 8.31 4.64
C GLN A 27 2.54 7.48 5.39
N VAL A 28 3.55 6.93 4.69
CA VAL A 28 4.60 6.06 5.24
C VAL A 28 3.99 4.83 5.95
N LEU A 29 2.86 4.34 5.44
CA LEU A 29 2.15 3.17 5.95
C LEU A 29 2.45 1.94 5.08
N GLY A 30 2.43 0.76 5.68
CA GLY A 30 2.69 -0.51 4.98
C GLY A 30 4.17 -0.80 4.74
N MET A 31 5.04 -0.24 5.55
CA MET A 31 6.49 -0.49 5.44
C MET A 31 6.87 -1.94 5.71
N CYS A 32 6.19 -2.62 6.66
CA CYS A 32 6.52 -3.98 7.04
C CYS A 32 6.48 -4.96 5.85
N PRO A 33 5.37 -5.10 5.09
CA PRO A 33 5.36 -5.95 3.92
C PRO A 33 6.25 -5.42 2.78
N THR A 34 6.40 -4.10 2.68
CA THR A 34 7.26 -3.49 1.67
C THR A 34 8.73 -3.89 1.84
N LEU A 35 9.24 -3.97 3.05
CA LEU A 35 10.62 -4.38 3.33
C LEU A 35 10.82 -5.89 3.21
N ALA A 36 9.83 -6.67 3.63
CA ALA A 36 9.94 -8.13 3.72
C ALA A 36 9.79 -8.83 2.35
N VAL A 37 8.85 -8.37 1.50
CA VAL A 37 8.41 -9.12 0.31
C VAL A 37 9.02 -8.61 -0.99
N THR A 38 9.60 -7.41 -1.01
CA THR A 38 10.11 -6.78 -2.23
C THR A 38 11.48 -7.29 -2.70
N THR A 39 11.88 -8.51 -2.35
CA THR A 39 13.09 -9.15 -2.88
C THR A 39 12.97 -9.52 -4.35
N LYS A 40 11.77 -9.87 -4.80
CA LYS A 40 11.42 -10.13 -6.21
C LYS A 40 10.14 -9.37 -6.57
N ALA A 41 10.09 -8.83 -7.78
CA ALA A 41 8.94 -8.07 -8.28
C ALA A 41 7.65 -8.91 -8.29
N LEU A 42 7.75 -10.20 -8.62
CA LEU A 42 6.61 -11.13 -8.66
C LEU A 42 5.98 -11.30 -7.27
N PHE A 43 6.78 -11.42 -6.22
CA PHE A 43 6.28 -11.53 -4.84
C PHE A 43 5.63 -10.23 -4.39
N GLY A 44 6.22 -9.08 -4.74
CA GLY A 44 5.64 -7.77 -4.50
C GLY A 44 4.26 -7.61 -5.16
N PHE A 45 4.13 -8.06 -6.41
CA PHE A 45 2.86 -8.04 -7.13
C PHE A 45 1.81 -8.94 -6.48
N SER A 46 2.15 -10.19 -6.18
CA SER A 46 1.23 -11.16 -5.55
C SER A 46 0.75 -10.67 -4.19
N MET A 47 1.66 -10.14 -3.37
CA MET A 47 1.33 -9.58 -2.06
C MET A 47 0.46 -8.32 -2.18
N GLY A 48 0.76 -7.44 -3.15
CA GLY A 48 -0.03 -6.25 -3.43
C GLY A 48 -1.47 -6.58 -3.84
N MET A 49 -1.66 -7.57 -4.69
CA MET A 49 -2.99 -8.05 -5.09
C MET A 49 -3.74 -8.66 -3.90
N ALA A 50 -3.10 -9.53 -3.12
CA ALA A 50 -3.71 -10.13 -1.93
C ALA A 50 -4.14 -9.06 -0.91
N THR A 51 -3.28 -8.09 -0.61
CA THR A 51 -3.62 -6.99 0.31
C THR A 51 -4.75 -6.11 -0.23
N THR A 52 -4.82 -5.88 -1.53
CA THR A 52 -5.90 -5.11 -2.16
C THR A 52 -7.25 -5.80 -2.00
N VAL A 53 -7.32 -7.11 -2.27
CA VAL A 53 -8.54 -7.91 -2.11
C VAL A 53 -9.00 -7.92 -0.65
N VAL A 54 -8.08 -8.14 0.28
CA VAL A 54 -8.39 -8.14 1.73
C VAL A 54 -8.84 -6.74 2.18
N LEU A 55 -8.18 -5.68 1.71
CA LEU A 55 -8.55 -4.29 2.03
C LEU A 55 -9.96 -3.96 1.57
N ILE A 56 -10.34 -4.34 0.36
CA ILE A 56 -11.68 -4.13 -0.19
C ILE A 56 -12.72 -4.88 0.64
N SER A 57 -12.53 -6.20 0.81
CA SER A 57 -13.49 -7.07 1.52
C SER A 57 -13.68 -6.63 2.96
N SER A 58 -12.60 -6.33 3.67
CA SER A 58 -12.65 -5.90 5.06
C SER A 58 -13.25 -4.49 5.20
N SER A 59 -12.96 -3.55 4.29
CA SER A 59 -13.54 -2.20 4.32
C SER A 59 -15.05 -2.20 4.11
N ILE A 60 -15.56 -3.06 3.23
CA ILE A 60 -17.00 -3.24 3.02
C ILE A 60 -17.64 -3.76 4.32
N THR A 61 -17.08 -4.82 4.89
CA THR A 61 -17.60 -5.46 6.11
C THR A 61 -17.59 -4.50 7.30
N VAL A 62 -16.48 -3.79 7.50
CA VAL A 62 -16.35 -2.79 8.58
C VAL A 62 -17.37 -1.66 8.39
N SER A 63 -17.57 -1.18 7.17
CA SER A 63 -18.55 -0.13 6.90
C SER A 63 -20.00 -0.56 7.18
N ILE A 64 -20.33 -1.85 7.03
CA ILE A 64 -21.63 -2.42 7.38
C ILE A 64 -21.79 -2.49 8.91
N ILE A 65 -20.79 -3.02 9.61
CA ILE A 65 -20.83 -3.30 11.04
C ILE A 65 -20.56 -2.07 11.92
N ARG A 66 -20.08 -0.97 11.33
CA ARG A 66 -19.61 0.25 12.04
C ARG A 66 -20.55 0.80 13.12
N LYS A 67 -21.86 0.60 12.96
CA LYS A 67 -22.88 1.09 13.91
C LYS A 67 -23.02 0.18 15.13
N LEU A 68 -22.58 -1.08 15.05
CA LEU A 68 -22.74 -2.07 16.09
C LEU A 68 -21.52 -2.11 17.03
N VAL A 69 -20.34 -1.66 16.57
CA VAL A 69 -19.09 -1.79 17.31
C VAL A 69 -18.86 -0.53 18.17
N PRO A 70 -18.77 -0.67 19.52
CA PRO A 70 -18.44 0.43 20.41
C PRO A 70 -16.98 0.88 20.21
N PRO A 71 -16.66 2.16 20.47
CA PRO A 71 -15.33 2.73 20.18
C PRO A 71 -14.19 2.08 20.95
N GLN A 72 -14.46 1.48 22.12
CA GLN A 72 -13.45 0.88 22.99
C GLN A 72 -12.83 -0.41 22.43
N VAL A 73 -13.61 -1.21 21.67
CA VAL A 73 -13.17 -2.52 21.13
C VAL A 73 -13.01 -2.50 19.61
N ARG A 74 -13.03 -1.33 18.99
CA ARG A 74 -13.06 -1.17 17.53
C ARG A 74 -11.85 -1.81 16.84
N ILE A 75 -10.64 -1.53 17.32
CA ILE A 75 -9.40 -2.04 16.73
C ILE A 75 -9.35 -3.57 16.82
N ALA A 76 -9.70 -4.14 17.96
CA ALA A 76 -9.73 -5.59 18.17
C ALA A 76 -10.74 -6.28 17.22
N THR A 77 -11.92 -5.69 17.04
CA THR A 77 -12.94 -6.22 16.12
C THR A 77 -12.46 -6.17 14.68
N PHE A 78 -11.82 -5.07 14.28
CA PHE A 78 -11.29 -4.93 12.90
C PHE A 78 -10.18 -5.95 12.63
N THR A 79 -9.27 -6.19 13.56
CA THR A 79 -8.21 -7.21 13.38
C THR A 79 -8.78 -8.60 13.21
N VAL A 80 -9.84 -8.98 13.93
CA VAL A 80 -10.51 -10.28 13.77
C VAL A 80 -11.15 -10.41 12.39
N ILE A 81 -11.83 -9.36 11.91
CA ILE A 81 -12.43 -9.33 10.57
C ILE A 81 -11.36 -9.49 9.51
N ILE A 82 -10.26 -8.73 9.61
CA ILE A 82 -9.14 -8.82 8.66
C ILE A 82 -8.54 -10.21 8.67
N ALA A 83 -8.29 -10.80 9.86
CA ALA A 83 -7.74 -12.14 10.00
C ALA A 83 -8.60 -13.19 9.30
N THR A 84 -9.92 -13.09 9.40
CA THR A 84 -10.86 -13.99 8.70
C THR A 84 -10.69 -13.89 7.17
N PHE A 85 -10.67 -12.68 6.62
CA PHE A 85 -10.50 -12.50 5.18
C PHE A 85 -9.10 -12.92 4.70
N VAL A 86 -8.06 -12.67 5.49
CA VAL A 86 -6.70 -13.11 5.16
C VAL A 86 -6.61 -14.64 5.15
N THR A 87 -7.23 -15.32 6.09
CA THR A 87 -7.29 -16.78 6.11
C THR A 87 -8.02 -17.33 4.89
N CYS A 88 -9.16 -16.74 4.50
CA CYS A 88 -9.86 -17.11 3.27
C CYS A 88 -8.99 -16.90 2.02
N ALA A 89 -8.29 -15.76 1.93
CA ALA A 89 -7.39 -15.46 0.82
C ALA A 89 -6.20 -16.44 0.77
N ASP A 90 -5.64 -16.83 1.91
CA ASP A 90 -4.55 -17.81 1.99
C ASP A 90 -4.98 -19.19 1.47
N TYR A 91 -6.17 -19.67 1.89
CA TYR A 91 -6.71 -20.93 1.36
C TYR A 91 -6.97 -20.86 -0.14
N PHE A 92 -7.46 -19.74 -0.64
CA PHE A 92 -7.67 -19.54 -2.07
C PHE A 92 -6.34 -19.56 -2.85
N LEU A 93 -5.31 -18.90 -2.34
CA LEU A 93 -3.96 -18.90 -2.94
C LEU A 93 -3.36 -20.31 -2.92
N LYS A 94 -3.50 -21.06 -1.84
CA LYS A 94 -3.03 -22.45 -1.73
C LYS A 94 -3.71 -23.38 -2.73
N ALA A 95 -4.98 -23.15 -2.99
CA ALA A 95 -5.75 -23.97 -3.93
C ALA A 95 -5.34 -23.74 -5.39
N ASN A 96 -5.07 -22.49 -5.79
CA ASN A 96 -4.83 -22.12 -7.19
C ASN A 96 -3.34 -21.93 -7.55
N PHE A 97 -2.52 -21.44 -6.61
CA PHE A 97 -1.13 -21.04 -6.85
C PHE A 97 -0.19 -21.60 -5.78
N TYR A 98 -0.10 -22.92 -5.68
CA TYR A 98 0.68 -23.60 -4.64
C TYR A 98 2.16 -23.15 -4.57
N ALA A 99 2.81 -22.94 -5.73
CA ALA A 99 4.21 -22.53 -5.80
C ALA A 99 4.43 -21.15 -5.17
N ILE A 100 3.55 -20.19 -5.48
CA ILE A 100 3.61 -18.82 -4.91
C ILE A 100 3.23 -18.82 -3.44
N SER A 101 2.23 -19.60 -3.06
CA SER A 101 1.77 -19.70 -1.69
C SER A 101 2.83 -20.29 -0.74
N LYS A 102 3.64 -21.23 -1.20
CA LYS A 102 4.74 -21.80 -0.40
C LYS A 102 5.79 -20.74 -0.01
N GLU A 103 6.12 -19.84 -0.92
CA GLU A 103 7.07 -18.76 -0.68
C GLU A 103 6.46 -17.59 0.11
N LEU A 104 5.18 -17.26 -0.15
CA LEU A 104 4.47 -16.19 0.54
C LEU A 104 3.93 -16.58 1.92
N GLY A 105 3.82 -17.87 2.23
CA GLY A 105 3.21 -18.39 3.46
C GLY A 105 3.66 -17.70 4.75
N PRO A 106 4.99 -17.50 4.98
CA PRO A 106 5.48 -16.79 6.16
C PRO A 106 5.05 -15.32 6.24
N TYR A 107 4.72 -14.71 5.11
CA TYR A 107 4.38 -13.28 5.02
C TYR A 107 2.87 -13.00 5.08
N VAL A 108 2.02 -14.03 4.94
CA VAL A 108 0.56 -13.88 5.01
C VAL A 108 0.07 -13.28 6.34
N PRO A 109 0.60 -13.68 7.52
CA PRO A 109 0.24 -13.04 8.78
C PRO A 109 0.53 -11.54 8.84
N LEU A 110 1.51 -11.07 8.03
CA LEU A 110 1.86 -9.65 7.94
C LEU A 110 0.75 -8.80 7.31
N ILE A 111 -0.14 -9.42 6.52
CA ILE A 111 -1.32 -8.74 5.96
C ILE A 111 -2.32 -8.40 7.07
N VAL A 112 -2.47 -9.26 8.07
CA VAL A 112 -3.43 -9.04 9.18
C VAL A 112 -3.09 -7.78 9.97
N VAL A 113 -1.82 -7.58 10.28
CA VAL A 113 -1.33 -6.42 11.05
C VAL A 113 -0.88 -5.26 10.17
N ASN A 114 -1.20 -5.29 8.88
CA ASN A 114 -0.80 -4.25 7.95
C ASN A 114 -1.41 -2.90 8.31
N CYS A 115 -0.53 -1.92 8.60
CA CYS A 115 -0.94 -0.59 9.03
C CYS A 115 -1.77 0.17 7.97
N ILE A 116 -1.67 -0.17 6.68
CA ILE A 116 -2.55 0.41 5.65
C ILE A 116 -3.99 -0.05 5.88
N ILE A 117 -4.20 -1.34 6.07
CA ILE A 117 -5.54 -1.91 6.24
C ILE A 117 -6.18 -1.37 7.51
N LEU A 118 -5.49 -1.49 8.65
CA LEU A 118 -5.98 -0.98 9.94
C LEU A 118 -6.20 0.53 9.92
N GLY A 119 -5.25 1.29 9.37
CA GLY A 119 -5.33 2.74 9.30
C GLY A 119 -6.50 3.23 8.44
N ARG A 120 -6.77 2.59 7.29
CA ARG A 120 -7.91 2.98 6.43
C ARG A 120 -9.25 2.56 6.99
N GLN A 121 -9.32 1.42 7.68
CA GLN A 121 -10.54 1.01 8.36
C GLN A 121 -10.93 1.98 9.46
N GLU A 122 -10.00 2.39 10.29
CA GLU A 122 -10.27 3.35 11.37
C GLU A 122 -10.49 4.77 10.85
N ALA A 123 -9.67 5.24 9.91
CA ALA A 123 -9.74 6.60 9.42
C ALA A 123 -10.93 6.86 8.49
N PHE A 124 -11.29 5.89 7.64
CA PHE A 124 -12.22 6.08 6.55
C PHE A 124 -13.45 5.15 6.60
N ALA A 125 -13.26 3.83 6.63
CA ALA A 125 -14.36 2.88 6.54
C ALA A 125 -15.32 2.96 7.72
N SER A 126 -14.81 3.23 8.92
CA SER A 126 -15.63 3.40 10.14
C SER A 126 -16.53 4.65 10.09
N LYS A 127 -16.20 5.65 9.26
CA LYS A 127 -16.88 6.95 9.20
C LYS A 127 -17.75 7.15 7.96
N ASN A 128 -17.41 6.48 6.85
CA ASN A 128 -18.05 6.66 5.55
C ASN A 128 -18.94 5.47 5.17
N GLY A 129 -19.76 5.66 4.13
CA GLY A 129 -20.64 4.62 3.59
C GLY A 129 -19.88 3.55 2.81
N VAL A 130 -20.55 2.41 2.58
CA VAL A 130 -19.99 1.22 1.94
C VAL A 130 -19.39 1.53 0.57
N PHE A 131 -20.07 2.29 -0.27
CA PHE A 131 -19.64 2.59 -1.63
C PHE A 131 -18.41 3.50 -1.67
N ALA A 132 -18.35 4.50 -0.79
CA ALA A 132 -17.18 5.36 -0.67
C ALA A 132 -15.96 4.58 -0.15
N SER A 133 -16.18 3.68 0.81
CA SER A 133 -15.11 2.81 1.36
C SER A 133 -14.57 1.82 0.32
N PHE A 134 -15.41 1.32 -0.57
CA PHE A 134 -15.00 0.47 -1.68
C PHE A 134 -14.04 1.18 -2.64
N ILE A 135 -14.40 2.39 -3.07
CA ILE A 135 -13.58 3.16 -4.04
C ILE A 135 -12.27 3.62 -3.41
N ASP A 136 -12.30 4.04 -2.16
CA ASP A 136 -11.09 4.40 -1.42
C ASP A 136 -10.16 3.20 -1.26
N ALA A 137 -10.70 2.03 -0.89
CA ALA A 137 -9.93 0.80 -0.76
C ALA A 137 -9.28 0.36 -2.08
N LEU A 138 -10.00 0.49 -3.22
CA LEU A 138 -9.45 0.26 -4.55
C LEU A 138 -8.29 1.21 -4.86
N GLY A 139 -8.47 2.51 -4.67
CA GLY A 139 -7.44 3.50 -4.96
C GLY A 139 -6.17 3.30 -4.13
N MET A 140 -6.35 3.05 -2.83
CA MET A 140 -5.24 2.80 -1.90
C MET A 140 -4.54 1.47 -2.15
N GLY A 141 -5.31 0.41 -2.41
CA GLY A 141 -4.76 -0.92 -2.70
C GLY A 141 -3.95 -0.95 -3.99
N LEU A 142 -4.45 -0.33 -5.06
CA LEU A 142 -3.72 -0.20 -6.32
C LEU A 142 -2.47 0.67 -6.16
N GLY A 143 -2.56 1.79 -5.43
CA GLY A 143 -1.41 2.63 -5.12
C GLY A 143 -0.32 1.88 -4.36
N PHE A 144 -0.71 1.06 -3.39
CA PHE A 144 0.20 0.20 -2.64
C PHE A 144 0.86 -0.87 -3.52
N SER A 145 0.06 -1.57 -4.32
CA SER A 145 0.53 -2.61 -5.23
C SER A 145 1.56 -2.08 -6.25
N LEU A 146 1.29 -0.89 -6.81
CA LEU A 146 2.18 -0.24 -7.77
C LEU A 146 3.55 0.08 -7.14
N VAL A 147 3.55 0.61 -5.91
CA VAL A 147 4.82 0.92 -5.23
C VAL A 147 5.59 -0.34 -4.84
N LEU A 148 4.90 -1.41 -4.42
CA LEU A 148 5.55 -2.71 -4.14
C LEU A 148 6.25 -3.28 -5.38
N VAL A 149 5.58 -3.24 -6.54
CA VAL A 149 6.15 -3.71 -7.81
C VAL A 149 7.32 -2.84 -8.23
N LEU A 150 7.20 -1.52 -8.13
CA LEU A 150 8.27 -0.58 -8.46
C LEU A 150 9.52 -0.85 -7.62
N LEU A 151 9.34 -0.94 -6.30
CA LEU A 151 10.45 -1.17 -5.37
C LEU A 151 11.04 -2.56 -5.53
N GLY A 152 10.20 -3.59 -5.75
CA GLY A 152 10.62 -4.95 -6.05
C GLY A 152 11.43 -5.03 -7.35
N SER A 153 10.99 -4.34 -8.41
CA SER A 153 11.72 -4.30 -9.69
C SER A 153 13.09 -3.64 -9.57
N ILE A 154 13.20 -2.54 -8.84
CA ILE A 154 14.49 -1.86 -8.60
C ILE A 154 15.44 -2.77 -7.81
N ARG A 155 14.96 -3.40 -6.75
CA ARG A 155 15.76 -4.30 -5.92
C ARG A 155 16.17 -5.57 -6.65
N GLU A 156 15.28 -6.15 -7.44
CA GLU A 156 15.58 -7.33 -8.27
C GLU A 156 16.63 -7.01 -9.33
N LEU A 157 16.51 -5.83 -9.98
CA LEU A 157 17.47 -5.37 -10.97
C LEU A 157 18.87 -5.16 -10.36
N LEU A 158 18.95 -4.49 -9.22
CA LEU A 158 20.23 -4.19 -8.56
C LEU A 158 20.82 -5.41 -7.83
N GLY A 159 19.99 -6.30 -7.27
CA GLY A 159 20.43 -7.47 -6.52
C GLY A 159 20.80 -8.67 -7.39
N PHE A 160 20.01 -8.96 -8.40
CA PHE A 160 20.15 -10.16 -9.24
C PHE A 160 20.43 -9.85 -10.73
N GLY A 161 20.23 -8.60 -11.17
CA GLY A 161 20.33 -8.25 -12.60
C GLY A 161 19.18 -8.83 -13.44
N THR A 162 18.10 -9.28 -12.80
CA THR A 162 16.91 -9.84 -13.45
C THR A 162 15.71 -8.92 -13.23
N ILE A 163 14.73 -8.94 -14.13
CA ILE A 163 13.41 -8.34 -13.91
C ILE A 163 12.36 -9.40 -14.26
N PHE A 164 11.43 -9.69 -13.35
CA PHE A 164 10.43 -10.76 -13.50
C PHE A 164 11.04 -12.11 -13.91
N ALA A 165 12.19 -12.47 -13.32
CA ALA A 165 12.96 -13.68 -13.61
C ALA A 165 13.61 -13.75 -15.03
N PHE A 166 13.54 -12.67 -15.86
CA PHE A 166 14.28 -12.59 -17.11
C PHE A 166 15.66 -11.94 -16.88
N PRO A 167 16.79 -12.58 -17.23
CA PRO A 167 18.11 -11.99 -17.10
C PRO A 167 18.31 -10.86 -18.12
N ILE A 168 18.43 -9.62 -17.62
CA ILE A 168 18.63 -8.42 -18.46
C ILE A 168 20.09 -8.00 -18.47
N LEU A 169 20.79 -8.10 -17.32
CA LEU A 169 22.21 -7.86 -17.22
C LEU A 169 22.94 -9.23 -17.26
N GLY A 170 23.66 -9.53 -18.35
CA GLY A 170 24.34 -10.81 -18.61
C GLY A 170 25.20 -11.35 -17.46
N GLU A 171 25.82 -12.51 -17.66
CA GLU A 171 26.55 -13.31 -16.64
C GLU A 171 27.73 -12.63 -15.93
N GLY A 172 28.08 -11.40 -16.30
CA GLY A 172 29.21 -10.64 -15.74
C GLY A 172 28.84 -9.66 -14.62
N PHE A 173 27.58 -9.59 -14.17
CA PHE A 173 27.18 -8.63 -13.14
C PHE A 173 27.43 -9.19 -11.73
N GLU A 174 28.30 -8.54 -10.97
CA GLU A 174 28.50 -8.86 -9.55
C GLU A 174 27.26 -8.50 -8.74
N ARG A 175 26.69 -9.51 -8.07
CA ARG A 175 25.46 -9.37 -7.28
C ARG A 175 25.70 -8.48 -6.06
N TRP A 176 24.96 -7.40 -5.97
CA TRP A 176 24.99 -6.53 -4.80
C TRP A 176 24.16 -7.12 -3.66
N VAL A 177 24.76 -8.00 -2.88
CA VAL A 177 24.11 -8.70 -1.76
C VAL A 177 23.46 -7.73 -0.78
N ILE A 178 24.01 -6.53 -0.58
CA ILE A 178 23.44 -5.48 0.29
C ILE A 178 22.03 -5.08 -0.15
N MET A 179 21.73 -5.09 -1.44
CA MET A 179 20.39 -4.73 -1.95
C MET A 179 19.33 -5.82 -1.70
N VAL A 180 19.75 -7.07 -1.53
CA VAL A 180 18.83 -8.17 -1.18
C VAL A 180 18.49 -8.13 0.31
N LEU A 181 19.38 -7.62 1.16
CA LEU A 181 19.14 -7.46 2.59
C LEU A 181 18.08 -6.37 2.88
N PRO A 182 17.41 -6.43 4.03
CA PRO A 182 16.47 -5.37 4.46
C PRO A 182 17.07 -3.96 4.48
N ALA A 183 18.38 -3.85 4.75
CA ALA A 183 19.09 -2.57 4.70
C ALA A 183 19.04 -1.90 3.33
N GLY A 184 19.18 -2.67 2.24
CA GLY A 184 19.02 -2.16 0.88
C GLY A 184 17.60 -1.67 0.57
N ALA A 185 16.58 -2.31 1.17
CA ALA A 185 15.20 -1.85 1.03
C ALA A 185 14.99 -0.47 1.66
N PHE A 186 15.58 -0.18 2.81
CA PHE A 186 15.50 1.14 3.44
C PHE A 186 16.17 2.22 2.59
N ILE A 187 17.34 1.93 2.03
CA ILE A 187 18.08 2.87 1.19
C ILE A 187 17.28 3.19 -0.08
N THR A 188 16.79 2.17 -0.78
CA THR A 188 16.00 2.35 -2.01
C THR A 188 14.68 3.07 -1.73
N LEU A 189 14.02 2.73 -0.64
CA LEU A 189 12.78 3.40 -0.24
C LEU A 189 13.01 4.86 0.13
N GLY A 190 14.05 5.16 0.92
CA GLY A 190 14.41 6.54 1.28
C GLY A 190 14.73 7.38 0.04
N PHE A 191 15.47 6.83 -0.91
CA PHE A 191 15.77 7.49 -2.18
C PHE A 191 14.50 7.77 -3.00
N LEU A 192 13.59 6.78 -3.09
CA LEU A 192 12.32 6.94 -3.81
C LEU A 192 11.40 7.98 -3.16
N ILE A 193 11.30 7.99 -1.84
CA ILE A 193 10.51 9.00 -1.10
C ILE A 193 11.10 10.39 -1.35
N GLY A 194 12.43 10.54 -1.29
CA GLY A 194 13.13 11.80 -1.57
C GLY A 194 12.87 12.29 -2.99
N LEU A 195 12.98 11.39 -3.97
CA LEU A 195 12.71 11.69 -5.38
C LEU A 195 11.25 12.09 -5.60
N PHE A 196 10.30 11.34 -5.04
CA PHE A 196 8.88 11.63 -5.14
C PHE A 196 8.53 13.00 -4.55
N ASN A 197 9.11 13.33 -3.40
CA ASN A 197 8.88 14.62 -2.76
C ASN A 197 9.48 15.78 -3.57
N CYS A 198 10.66 15.60 -4.13
CA CYS A 198 11.30 16.58 -5.02
C CYS A 198 10.44 16.85 -6.27
N ILE A 199 9.92 15.79 -6.91
CA ILE A 199 9.03 15.91 -8.06
C ILE A 199 7.73 16.62 -7.69
N ASN A 200 7.14 16.25 -6.56
CA ASN A 200 5.87 16.83 -6.10
C ASN A 200 6.02 18.32 -5.73
N GLN A 201 7.14 18.72 -5.15
CA GLN A 201 7.46 20.13 -4.91
C GLN A 201 7.61 20.91 -6.21
N ARG A 202 8.32 20.36 -7.21
CA ARG A 202 8.45 21.00 -8.53
C ARG A 202 7.11 21.20 -9.25
N ILE A 203 6.21 20.22 -9.13
CA ILE A 203 4.84 20.30 -9.69
C ILE A 203 4.04 21.41 -8.99
N LYS A 204 4.12 21.49 -7.65
CA LYS A 204 3.44 22.54 -6.88
C LYS A 204 4.00 23.93 -7.18
N THR A 205 5.31 24.07 -7.37
CA THR A 205 5.95 25.35 -7.70
C THR A 205 5.57 25.82 -9.13
N LYS A 206 5.36 24.89 -10.07
CA LYS A 206 4.86 25.21 -11.42
C LYS A 206 3.37 25.54 -11.46
N ALA A 207 2.59 25.04 -10.49
CA ALA A 207 1.15 25.27 -10.40
C ALA A 207 0.79 26.53 -9.60
N ALA A 208 1.74 27.17 -8.92
CA ALA A 208 1.55 28.45 -8.26
C ALA A 208 1.90 29.56 -9.28
N PRO A 209 0.91 30.31 -9.86
CA PRO A 209 1.21 31.52 -10.56
C PRO A 209 1.82 32.51 -9.56
N CYS A 210 2.93 33.10 -9.96
CA CYS A 210 3.63 34.16 -9.24
C CYS A 210 2.65 35.29 -8.94
N GLY A 211 2.13 35.35 -7.72
CA GLY A 211 1.18 36.35 -7.29
C GLY A 211 1.07 36.37 -5.79
N THR A 212 1.84 37.28 -5.21
CA THR A 212 1.78 37.75 -3.82
C THR A 212 2.95 37.32 -2.94
N CYS A 213 4.13 37.74 -3.34
CA CYS A 213 5.18 38.04 -2.37
C CYS A 213 4.84 39.40 -1.71
N GLY A 214 4.34 39.37 -0.49
CA GLY A 214 4.07 40.56 0.27
C GLY A 214 3.19 40.32 1.48
N LYS A 215 3.80 39.88 2.59
CA LYS A 215 3.59 40.45 3.93
C LYS A 215 4.32 39.64 5.01
N LYS A 216 5.43 40.27 5.44
CA LYS A 216 5.90 40.51 6.81
C LYS A 216 6.04 39.33 7.76
N CYS A 217 7.32 38.99 7.99
CA CYS A 217 7.82 38.70 9.34
C CYS A 217 7.58 39.92 10.26
N SER A 218 6.88 39.73 11.31
CA SER A 218 7.01 40.44 12.61
C SER A 218 6.67 39.47 13.70
#